data_f64521f5135e058ecc82ad2958c6c266
#
_entry.id   f64521f5135e058ecc82ad2958c6c266
#
_cell.length_a   1.000
_cell.length_b   1.000
_cell.length_c   1.000
_cell.angle_alpha   90.00
_cell.angle_beta   90.00
_cell.angle_gamma   90.00
#
_symmetry.space_group_name_H-M   'P 1'
#
loop_
_entity.id
_entity.type
_entity.pdbx_description
1 polymer ?
#
loop_
_entity_poly.entity_id
_entity_poly.type
_entity_poly.pdbx_seq_one_letter_code
_entity_poly.pdbx_strand_id
1 'polypeptide(L)'
;MASGRAGSAARNAESHKCFSLLFYRAVRDLKPVWMLEDMRTMEAFYLEDDAGQRIFSPSEALLYAIVHDHQAYAQYLLTRYGEAALAEPGERFCCCPSSAPHLTMAVRYDRRYILGLILQESRRVPGYARADGRFRTPLHLACELLRPEAVIMLLGSGACASAQDHDGFTPLDVVLEKLRDSSVLDGEEARRCLDHLIMFMPKVHFKLKEVLGKTPEVWSKVLGEETYKYLAGQSPAPLAVSTMQTILQQLSPDTFPASLSELPIPSCLKPLGLPVSPRDQQRV
;
A
#
# COMPACT_ATOMS: atom_id res chain seq x y z
N MET A 1 -8.90 31.54 -43.15
CA MET A 1 -8.11 31.76 -41.90
C MET A 1 -8.39 30.68 -40.83
N ALA A 2 -8.32 29.40 -41.18
CA ALA A 2 -8.60 28.30 -40.23
C ALA A 2 -7.41 27.30 -40.03
N SER A 3 -6.28 27.54 -40.74
CA SER A 3 -5.15 26.59 -40.73
C SER A 3 -4.12 26.81 -39.60
N GLY A 4 -4.19 27.91 -38.85
CA GLY A 4 -3.18 28.25 -37.83
C GLY A 4 -3.42 27.64 -36.43
N ARG A 5 -4.68 27.31 -36.09
CA ARG A 5 -5.01 26.80 -34.73
C ARG A 5 -4.72 25.33 -34.54
N ALA A 6 -4.82 24.50 -35.57
CA ALA A 6 -4.54 23.06 -35.47
C ALA A 6 -3.04 22.76 -35.30
N GLY A 7 -2.16 23.56 -35.92
CA GLY A 7 -0.71 23.38 -35.77
C GLY A 7 -0.13 23.81 -34.41
N SER A 8 -0.81 24.68 -33.67
CA SER A 8 -0.42 25.09 -32.33
C SER A 8 -0.78 24.00 -31.30
N ALA A 9 -1.98 23.46 -31.37
CA ALA A 9 -2.43 22.40 -30.45
C ALA A 9 -1.60 21.08 -30.57
N ALA A 10 -1.21 20.71 -31.79
CA ALA A 10 -0.37 19.54 -32.05
C ALA A 10 1.06 19.75 -31.51
N ARG A 11 1.65 20.94 -31.71
CA ARG A 11 2.98 21.28 -31.17
C ARG A 11 2.99 21.32 -29.63
N ASN A 12 1.93 21.83 -29.00
CA ASN A 12 1.80 21.85 -27.56
C ASN A 12 1.68 20.42 -27.00
N ALA A 13 0.91 19.54 -27.64
CA ALA A 13 0.78 18.14 -27.21
C ALA A 13 2.11 17.36 -27.34
N GLU A 14 2.92 17.63 -28.35
CA GLU A 14 4.26 17.03 -28.49
C GLU A 14 5.26 17.59 -27.46
N SER A 15 5.22 18.88 -27.20
CA SER A 15 6.04 19.53 -26.17
C SER A 15 5.71 18.97 -24.78
N HIS A 16 4.44 18.83 -24.43
CA HIS A 16 4.01 18.23 -23.17
C HIS A 16 4.44 16.77 -23.01
N LYS A 17 4.36 15.97 -24.09
CA LYS A 17 4.84 14.56 -24.06
C LYS A 17 6.35 14.50 -23.86
N CYS A 18 7.11 15.36 -24.49
CA CYS A 18 8.57 15.41 -24.34
C CYS A 18 8.95 15.77 -22.90
N PHE A 19 8.25 16.74 -22.32
CA PHE A 19 8.53 17.22 -20.96
C PHE A 19 8.17 16.19 -19.88
N SER A 20 7.00 15.57 -19.99
CA SER A 20 6.62 14.47 -19.11
C SER A 20 7.66 13.33 -19.09
N LEU A 21 8.24 13.05 -20.25
CA LEU A 21 9.30 12.07 -20.39
C LEU A 21 10.62 12.50 -19.71
N LEU A 22 10.97 13.78 -19.76
CA LEU A 22 12.17 14.32 -19.12
C LEU A 22 12.05 14.25 -17.60
N PHE A 23 10.92 14.67 -17.04
CA PHE A 23 10.67 14.57 -15.60
C PHE A 23 10.66 13.10 -15.13
N TYR A 24 9.96 12.22 -15.86
CA TYR A 24 9.98 10.79 -15.60
C TYR A 24 11.41 10.23 -15.54
N ARG A 25 12.24 10.57 -16.55
CA ARG A 25 13.65 10.13 -16.59
C ARG A 25 14.44 10.67 -15.42
N ALA A 26 14.25 11.94 -15.07
CA ALA A 26 14.93 12.57 -13.95
C ALA A 26 14.60 11.87 -12.62
N VAL A 27 13.35 11.54 -12.38
CA VAL A 27 12.94 10.79 -11.17
C VAL A 27 13.50 9.36 -11.21
N ARG A 28 13.42 8.67 -12.36
CA ARG A 28 13.99 7.33 -12.55
C ARG A 28 15.51 7.31 -12.29
N ASP A 29 16.21 8.31 -12.76
CA ASP A 29 17.67 8.40 -12.63
C ASP A 29 18.10 8.98 -11.27
N LEU A 30 17.17 9.07 -10.32
CA LEU A 30 17.35 9.52 -8.95
C LEU A 30 18.06 10.89 -8.86
N LYS A 31 17.67 11.84 -9.71
CA LYS A 31 18.23 13.19 -9.69
C LYS A 31 17.95 13.88 -8.35
N PRO A 32 18.79 14.85 -7.93
CA PRO A 32 18.62 15.55 -6.66
C PRO A 32 17.22 16.19 -6.52
N VAL A 33 16.71 16.21 -5.29
CA VAL A 33 15.35 16.72 -4.96
C VAL A 33 15.13 18.14 -5.46
N TRP A 34 16.13 19.03 -5.28
CA TRP A 34 16.03 20.41 -5.74
C TRP A 34 15.80 20.51 -7.27
N MET A 35 16.52 19.67 -8.03
CA MET A 35 16.38 19.64 -9.50
C MET A 35 15.00 19.11 -9.92
N LEU A 36 14.52 18.07 -9.25
CA LEU A 36 13.19 17.52 -9.51
C LEU A 36 12.08 18.52 -9.20
N GLU A 37 12.26 19.28 -8.13
CA GLU A 37 11.29 20.29 -7.72
C GLU A 37 11.29 21.49 -8.67
N ASP A 38 12.46 21.95 -9.11
CA ASP A 38 12.58 22.96 -10.16
C ASP A 38 11.89 22.50 -11.46
N MET A 39 12.12 21.25 -11.86
CA MET A 39 11.45 20.66 -13.04
C MET A 39 9.93 20.57 -12.85
N ARG A 40 9.44 20.24 -11.65
CA ARG A 40 8.01 20.13 -11.36
C ARG A 40 7.31 21.48 -11.34
N THR A 41 7.92 22.49 -10.77
CA THR A 41 7.35 23.84 -10.60
C THR A 41 7.61 24.76 -11.77
N MET A 42 8.69 24.55 -12.48
CA MET A 42 9.15 25.15 -13.74
C MET A 42 8.87 26.64 -13.97
N GLU A 43 9.05 27.46 -12.97
CA GLU A 43 8.98 28.91 -13.14
C GLU A 43 10.00 29.46 -14.15
N ALA A 44 11.15 28.75 -14.32
CA ALA A 44 12.22 29.17 -15.21
C ALA A 44 12.08 28.70 -16.67
N PHE A 45 11.16 27.77 -16.96
CA PHE A 45 11.02 27.14 -18.29
C PHE A 45 9.64 27.33 -18.92
N TYR A 46 8.75 28.09 -18.30
CA TYR A 46 7.50 28.47 -18.93
C TYR A 46 7.78 29.41 -20.10
N LEU A 47 7.81 28.84 -21.27
CA LEU A 47 7.36 29.58 -22.45
C LEU A 47 5.87 29.84 -22.22
N GLU A 48 5.51 31.13 -22.18
CA GLU A 48 4.18 31.65 -21.94
C GLU A 48 3.12 30.89 -22.74
N ASP A 49 2.57 29.86 -22.18
CA ASP A 49 1.29 29.32 -22.59
C ASP A 49 0.23 29.76 -21.58
N ASP A 50 -0.79 30.42 -22.08
CA ASP A 50 -1.88 31.16 -21.43
C ASP A 50 -2.67 30.44 -20.32
N ALA A 51 -2.24 29.29 -19.83
CA ALA A 51 -3.02 28.47 -18.90
C ALA A 51 -2.42 28.30 -17.51
N GLY A 52 -1.23 28.81 -17.20
CA GLY A 52 -0.69 28.78 -15.81
C GLY A 52 -0.65 27.40 -15.13
N GLN A 53 -0.79 26.30 -15.88
CA GLN A 53 -0.90 24.97 -15.33
C GLN A 53 0.48 24.42 -14.98
N ARG A 54 0.70 24.19 -13.70
CA ARG A 54 1.81 23.36 -13.19
C ARG A 54 1.79 22.02 -13.90
N ILE A 55 2.91 21.56 -14.43
CA ILE A 55 3.00 20.35 -15.25
C ILE A 55 2.70 19.10 -14.43
N PHE A 56 3.13 19.07 -13.16
CA PHE A 56 2.81 17.98 -12.22
C PHE A 56 2.38 18.53 -10.86
N SER A 57 1.28 17.97 -10.34
CA SER A 57 0.92 18.18 -8.94
C SER A 57 1.90 17.45 -8.00
N PRO A 58 1.99 17.84 -6.72
CA PRO A 58 2.76 17.07 -5.73
C PRO A 58 2.33 15.60 -5.65
N SER A 59 1.03 15.33 -5.81
CA SER A 59 0.44 13.99 -5.83
C SER A 59 0.95 13.16 -7.01
N GLU A 60 0.94 13.72 -8.21
CA GLU A 60 1.45 13.06 -9.43
C GLU A 60 2.97 12.80 -9.33
N ALA A 61 3.73 13.77 -8.83
CA ALA A 61 5.16 13.62 -8.60
C ALA A 61 5.46 12.52 -7.58
N LEU A 62 4.63 12.38 -6.54
CA LEU A 62 4.76 11.31 -5.57
C LEU A 62 4.54 9.93 -6.19
N LEU A 63 3.60 9.77 -7.14
CA LEU A 63 3.42 8.52 -7.87
C LEU A 63 4.68 8.12 -8.66
N TYR A 64 5.34 9.07 -9.32
CA TYR A 64 6.63 8.80 -9.98
C TYR A 64 7.72 8.41 -8.98
N ALA A 65 7.80 9.09 -7.85
CA ALA A 65 8.76 8.76 -6.78
C ALA A 65 8.54 7.36 -6.23
N ILE A 66 7.28 6.93 -6.06
CA ILE A 66 6.92 5.57 -5.64
C ILE A 66 7.38 4.53 -6.67
N VAL A 67 7.03 4.72 -7.94
CA VAL A 67 7.38 3.76 -9.01
C VAL A 67 8.89 3.52 -9.05
N HIS A 68 9.69 4.58 -8.95
CA HIS A 68 11.15 4.51 -9.09
C HIS A 68 11.92 4.40 -7.78
N ASP A 69 11.22 4.23 -6.64
CA ASP A 69 11.82 4.16 -5.29
C ASP A 69 12.69 5.36 -4.94
N HIS A 70 12.28 6.56 -5.37
CA HIS A 70 12.99 7.78 -5.02
C HIS A 70 12.62 8.25 -3.62
N GLN A 71 13.16 7.60 -2.59
CA GLN A 71 12.79 7.76 -1.18
C GLN A 71 12.96 9.21 -0.71
N ALA A 72 14.07 9.86 -1.04
CA ALA A 72 14.34 11.24 -0.65
C ALA A 72 13.31 12.22 -1.23
N TYR A 73 12.90 12.03 -2.49
CA TYR A 73 11.91 12.88 -3.12
C TYR A 73 10.51 12.61 -2.56
N ALA A 74 10.14 11.34 -2.35
CA ALA A 74 8.88 11.00 -1.70
C ALA A 74 8.77 11.62 -0.30
N GLN A 75 9.83 11.54 0.51
CA GLN A 75 9.90 12.16 1.83
C GLN A 75 9.74 13.68 1.75
N TYR A 76 10.45 14.33 0.83
CA TYR A 76 10.34 15.77 0.62
C TYR A 76 8.91 16.19 0.26
N LEU A 77 8.28 15.51 -0.72
CA LEU A 77 6.93 15.82 -1.15
C LEU A 77 5.91 15.68 -0.03
N LEU A 78 5.97 14.56 0.73
CA LEU A 78 5.08 14.32 1.86
C LEU A 78 5.30 15.35 2.98
N THR A 79 6.54 15.66 3.33
CA THR A 79 6.85 16.63 4.38
C THR A 79 6.46 18.06 3.99
N ARG A 80 6.68 18.45 2.74
CA ARG A 80 6.47 19.83 2.26
C ARG A 80 5.03 20.11 1.91
N TYR A 81 4.32 19.15 1.31
CA TYR A 81 2.98 19.34 0.74
C TYR A 81 1.88 18.59 1.50
N GLY A 82 2.22 17.61 2.36
CA GLY A 82 1.27 16.89 3.20
C GLY A 82 0.04 16.41 2.45
N GLU A 83 -1.14 16.96 2.77
CA GLU A 83 -2.41 16.62 2.17
C GLU A 83 -2.41 16.76 0.63
N ALA A 84 -1.77 17.82 0.10
CA ALA A 84 -1.71 18.03 -1.36
C ALA A 84 -0.89 16.95 -2.08
N ALA A 85 0.07 16.31 -1.42
CA ALA A 85 0.82 15.19 -1.96
C ALA A 85 0.00 13.89 -1.97
N LEU A 86 -1.02 13.77 -1.12
CA LEU A 86 -1.94 12.65 -1.04
C LEU A 86 -3.28 12.90 -1.72
N ALA A 87 -3.48 14.08 -2.30
CA ALA A 87 -4.68 14.41 -3.06
C ALA A 87 -4.88 13.44 -4.24
N GLU A 88 -6.12 13.35 -4.72
CA GLU A 88 -6.43 12.53 -5.88
C GLU A 88 -5.63 13.00 -7.10
N PRO A 89 -4.85 12.13 -7.74
CA PRO A 89 -4.07 12.48 -8.92
C PRO A 89 -5.01 12.76 -10.11
N GLY A 90 -4.55 13.57 -11.04
CA GLY A 90 -5.32 13.89 -12.25
C GLY A 90 -5.64 12.64 -13.08
N GLU A 91 -6.66 12.75 -13.95
CA GLU A 91 -7.19 11.64 -14.78
C GLU A 91 -6.12 10.88 -15.58
N ARG A 92 -5.00 11.50 -15.89
CA ARG A 92 -3.88 10.87 -16.61
C ARG A 92 -3.21 9.73 -15.85
N PHE A 93 -3.38 9.70 -14.53
CA PHE A 93 -2.80 8.69 -13.61
C PHE A 93 -3.84 7.68 -13.12
N CYS A 94 -5.06 7.79 -13.58
CA CYS A 94 -6.21 6.98 -13.12
C CYS A 94 -6.20 5.56 -13.75
N CYS A 95 -5.05 4.86 -13.71
CA CYS A 95 -4.95 3.50 -14.23
C CYS A 95 -5.49 2.42 -13.26
N CYS A 96 -5.79 2.79 -12.01
CA CYS A 96 -6.39 1.88 -11.03
C CYS A 96 -7.38 2.67 -10.17
N PRO A 97 -8.69 2.44 -10.30
CA PRO A 97 -9.67 3.03 -9.40
C PRO A 97 -9.39 2.54 -7.97
N SER A 98 -8.94 3.44 -7.12
CA SER A 98 -8.62 3.16 -5.71
C SER A 98 -8.85 4.42 -4.90
N SER A 99 -9.44 4.26 -3.73
CA SER A 99 -9.60 5.35 -2.76
C SER A 99 -8.26 5.86 -2.19
N ALA A 100 -7.17 5.13 -2.40
CA ALA A 100 -5.83 5.47 -1.92
C ALA A 100 -4.76 5.10 -2.97
N PRO A 101 -4.66 5.85 -4.09
CA PRO A 101 -3.80 5.49 -5.21
C PRO A 101 -2.33 5.38 -4.83
N HIS A 102 -1.82 6.25 -3.95
CA HIS A 102 -0.43 6.24 -3.51
C HIS A 102 -0.09 4.99 -2.68
N LEU A 103 -0.97 4.58 -1.74
CA LEU A 103 -0.81 3.33 -0.99
C LEU A 103 -0.87 2.12 -1.92
N THR A 104 -1.81 2.12 -2.85
CA THR A 104 -1.96 1.04 -3.85
C THR A 104 -0.70 0.89 -4.70
N MET A 105 -0.12 2.00 -5.14
CA MET A 105 1.13 1.99 -5.92
C MET A 105 2.32 1.56 -5.07
N ALA A 106 2.44 2.03 -3.82
CA ALA A 106 3.52 1.63 -2.92
C ALA A 106 3.48 0.11 -2.64
N VAL A 107 2.30 -0.46 -2.45
CA VAL A 107 2.10 -1.91 -2.31
C VAL A 107 2.46 -2.65 -3.60
N ARG A 108 1.97 -2.18 -4.76
CA ARG A 108 2.22 -2.81 -6.06
C ARG A 108 3.72 -2.93 -6.39
N TYR A 109 4.48 -1.87 -6.12
CA TYR A 109 5.92 -1.81 -6.40
C TYR A 109 6.81 -2.24 -5.23
N ASP A 110 6.22 -2.73 -4.12
CA ASP A 110 6.92 -3.16 -2.89
C ASP A 110 7.84 -2.07 -2.30
N ARG A 111 7.34 -0.84 -2.22
CA ARG A 111 8.09 0.31 -1.71
C ARG A 111 7.85 0.50 -0.22
N ARG A 112 8.40 -0.39 0.61
CA ARG A 112 8.12 -0.49 2.06
C ARG A 112 8.43 0.79 2.82
N TYR A 113 9.56 1.43 2.53
CA TYR A 113 9.92 2.69 3.17
C TYR A 113 8.92 3.80 2.83
N ILE A 114 8.63 3.98 1.54
CA ILE A 114 7.68 5.00 1.08
C ILE A 114 6.26 4.67 1.58
N LEU A 115 5.86 3.40 1.63
CA LEU A 115 4.59 2.97 2.22
C LEU A 115 4.47 3.45 3.67
N GLY A 116 5.52 3.29 4.48
CA GLY A 116 5.58 3.79 5.85
C GLY A 116 5.40 5.30 5.95
N LEU A 117 6.06 6.07 5.09
CA LEU A 117 5.93 7.53 5.03
C LEU A 117 4.49 7.94 4.67
N ILE A 118 3.89 7.29 3.67
CA ILE A 118 2.50 7.58 3.25
C ILE A 118 1.53 7.26 4.39
N LEU A 119 1.68 6.12 5.06
CA LEU A 119 0.84 5.74 6.20
C LEU A 119 0.95 6.74 7.35
N GLN A 120 2.14 7.26 7.61
CA GLN A 120 2.36 8.29 8.63
C GLN A 120 1.64 9.59 8.29
N GLU A 121 1.76 10.08 7.05
CA GLU A 121 1.11 11.32 6.62
C GLU A 121 -0.40 11.15 6.43
N SER A 122 -0.86 9.99 5.96
CA SER A 122 -2.29 9.71 5.75
C SER A 122 -3.14 9.84 7.02
N ARG A 123 -2.54 9.66 8.19
CA ARG A 123 -3.21 9.86 9.49
C ARG A 123 -3.63 11.31 9.72
N ARG A 124 -2.92 12.25 9.09
CA ARG A 124 -3.21 13.68 9.17
C ARG A 124 -4.28 14.13 8.17
N VAL A 125 -4.60 13.26 7.19
CA VAL A 125 -5.57 13.56 6.13
C VAL A 125 -6.89 12.85 6.43
N PRO A 126 -7.94 13.57 6.87
CA PRO A 126 -9.22 12.95 7.21
C PRO A 126 -9.83 12.25 6.00
N GLY A 127 -10.21 10.99 6.16
CA GLY A 127 -10.89 10.23 5.12
C GLY A 127 -9.99 9.61 4.06
N TYR A 128 -8.67 9.83 4.09
CA TYR A 128 -7.74 9.14 3.21
C TYR A 128 -7.80 7.62 3.45
N ALA A 129 -7.83 6.85 2.39
CA ALA A 129 -7.91 5.38 2.41
C ALA A 129 -9.18 4.81 3.08
N ARG A 130 -10.27 5.59 3.24
CA ARG A 130 -11.54 5.04 3.69
C ARG A 130 -12.03 4.00 2.70
N ALA A 131 -12.30 2.80 3.19
CA ALA A 131 -12.95 1.76 2.40
C ALA A 131 -14.42 2.18 2.17
N ASP A 132 -14.74 2.58 0.94
CA ASP A 132 -16.11 2.93 0.54
C ASP A 132 -16.92 1.70 0.06
N GLY A 133 -16.33 0.51 0.14
CA GLY A 133 -16.94 -0.75 -0.31
C GLY A 133 -17.05 -0.90 -1.85
N ARG A 134 -16.66 0.11 -2.62
CA ARG A 134 -16.75 0.08 -4.08
C ARG A 134 -15.51 -0.47 -4.74
N PHE A 135 -14.36 -0.31 -4.10
CA PHE A 135 -13.07 -0.68 -4.67
C PHE A 135 -12.28 -1.61 -3.75
N ARG A 136 -11.41 -2.38 -4.37
CA ARG A 136 -10.41 -3.15 -3.64
C ARG A 136 -9.51 -2.21 -2.86
N THR A 137 -9.33 -2.47 -1.57
CA THR A 137 -8.45 -1.68 -0.72
C THR A 137 -6.98 -2.02 -0.99
N PRO A 138 -6.01 -1.16 -0.58
CA PRO A 138 -4.59 -1.51 -0.62
C PRO A 138 -4.26 -2.82 0.10
N LEU A 139 -5.03 -3.17 1.15
CA LEU A 139 -4.86 -4.45 1.88
C LEU A 139 -5.25 -5.66 1.02
N HIS A 140 -6.32 -5.59 0.23
CA HIS A 140 -6.66 -6.65 -0.73
C HIS A 140 -5.53 -6.85 -1.74
N LEU A 141 -4.97 -5.76 -2.26
CA LEU A 141 -3.84 -5.83 -3.20
C LEU A 141 -2.59 -6.42 -2.54
N ALA A 142 -2.29 -6.06 -1.30
CA ALA A 142 -1.16 -6.62 -0.56
C ALA A 142 -1.30 -8.14 -0.37
N CYS A 143 -2.52 -8.60 -0.10
CA CYS A 143 -2.86 -10.03 0.00
C CYS A 143 -2.76 -10.74 -1.36
N GLU A 144 -3.25 -10.11 -2.42
CA GLU A 144 -3.18 -10.65 -3.78
C GLU A 144 -1.75 -10.82 -4.28
N LEU A 145 -0.88 -9.86 -3.96
CA LEU A 145 0.54 -9.87 -4.34
C LEU A 145 1.43 -10.60 -3.33
N LEU A 146 0.86 -11.18 -2.29
CA LEU A 146 1.56 -11.90 -1.23
C LEU A 146 2.70 -11.08 -0.62
N ARG A 147 2.38 -9.85 -0.14
CA ARG A 147 3.32 -8.91 0.47
C ARG A 147 3.11 -8.82 2.00
N PRO A 148 3.61 -9.78 2.80
CA PRO A 148 3.31 -9.84 4.23
C PRO A 148 3.74 -8.60 5.02
N GLU A 149 4.84 -7.95 4.63
CA GLU A 149 5.29 -6.72 5.26
C GLU A 149 4.33 -5.54 4.99
N ALA A 150 3.79 -5.44 3.77
CA ALA A 150 2.76 -4.45 3.47
C ALA A 150 1.46 -4.75 4.20
N VAL A 151 1.07 -6.04 4.32
CA VAL A 151 -0.13 -6.47 5.06
C VAL A 151 -0.05 -6.00 6.51
N ILE A 152 1.06 -6.32 7.21
CA ILE A 152 1.18 -5.94 8.63
C ILE A 152 1.29 -4.43 8.83
N MET A 153 1.95 -3.69 7.94
CA MET A 153 2.03 -2.23 8.00
C MET A 153 0.67 -1.57 7.82
N LEU A 154 -0.13 -2.05 6.86
CA LEU A 154 -1.48 -1.56 6.62
C LEU A 154 -2.40 -1.85 7.80
N LEU A 155 -2.42 -3.10 8.29
CA LEU A 155 -3.24 -3.52 9.43
C LEU A 155 -2.89 -2.74 10.70
N GLY A 156 -1.61 -2.63 11.02
CA GLY A 156 -1.13 -1.89 12.18
C GLY A 156 -1.39 -0.39 12.10
N SER A 157 -1.56 0.15 10.89
CA SER A 157 -1.97 1.54 10.68
C SER A 157 -3.48 1.74 10.65
N GLY A 158 -4.27 0.70 10.99
CA GLY A 158 -5.72 0.80 11.15
C GLY A 158 -6.52 0.40 9.91
N ALA A 159 -5.91 -0.27 8.92
CA ALA A 159 -6.68 -0.82 7.80
C ALA A 159 -7.65 -1.90 8.30
N CYS A 160 -8.88 -1.88 7.79
CA CYS A 160 -9.92 -2.83 8.18
C CYS A 160 -9.64 -4.21 7.56
N ALA A 161 -9.31 -5.20 8.40
CA ALA A 161 -9.04 -6.58 7.97
C ALA A 161 -10.27 -7.30 7.39
N SER A 162 -11.48 -6.84 7.72
CA SER A 162 -12.77 -7.38 7.25
C SER A 162 -13.43 -6.52 6.17
N ALA A 163 -12.70 -5.56 5.58
CA ALA A 163 -13.23 -4.78 4.46
C ALA A 163 -13.59 -5.70 3.30
N GLN A 164 -14.74 -5.45 2.67
CA GLN A 164 -15.21 -6.21 1.51
C GLN A 164 -14.99 -5.40 0.24
N ASP A 165 -14.59 -6.07 -0.83
CA ASP A 165 -14.58 -5.50 -2.18
C ASP A 165 -15.98 -5.58 -2.82
N HIS A 166 -16.09 -5.16 -4.09
CA HIS A 166 -17.35 -5.16 -4.84
C HIS A 166 -17.96 -6.56 -5.02
N ASP A 167 -17.16 -7.63 -4.94
CA ASP A 167 -17.63 -9.01 -5.00
C ASP A 167 -17.93 -9.60 -3.62
N GLY A 168 -17.74 -8.81 -2.55
CA GLY A 168 -17.92 -9.23 -1.17
C GLY A 168 -16.76 -10.08 -0.62
N PHE A 169 -15.61 -10.11 -1.30
CA PHE A 169 -14.43 -10.78 -0.80
C PHE A 169 -13.69 -9.90 0.21
N THR A 170 -13.21 -10.52 1.27
CA THR A 170 -12.32 -9.91 2.25
C THR A 170 -10.85 -10.17 1.88
N PRO A 171 -9.88 -9.44 2.45
CA PRO A 171 -8.46 -9.76 2.30
C PRO A 171 -8.12 -11.20 2.67
N LEU A 172 -8.82 -11.78 3.65
CA LEU A 172 -8.66 -13.17 4.05
C LEU A 172 -9.10 -14.14 2.93
N ASP A 173 -10.23 -13.86 2.27
CA ASP A 173 -10.68 -14.67 1.14
C ASP A 173 -9.64 -14.69 0.03
N VAL A 174 -9.03 -13.54 -0.29
CA VAL A 174 -7.98 -13.42 -1.31
C VAL A 174 -6.78 -14.29 -0.98
N VAL A 175 -6.32 -14.28 0.28
CA VAL A 175 -5.19 -15.14 0.70
C VAL A 175 -5.54 -16.61 0.64
N LEU A 176 -6.77 -16.99 1.05
CA LEU A 176 -7.22 -18.39 0.99
C LEU A 176 -7.30 -18.90 -0.46
N GLU A 177 -7.77 -18.09 -1.41
CA GLU A 177 -7.72 -18.46 -2.83
C GLU A 177 -6.29 -18.68 -3.31
N LYS A 178 -5.38 -17.78 -2.95
CA LYS A 178 -3.94 -17.94 -3.28
C LYS A 178 -3.37 -19.22 -2.68
N LEU A 179 -3.65 -19.53 -1.42
CA LEU A 179 -3.19 -20.76 -0.78
C LEU A 179 -3.73 -22.02 -1.43
N ARG A 180 -4.99 -21.99 -1.92
CA ARG A 180 -5.56 -23.13 -2.64
C ARG A 180 -4.91 -23.36 -3.99
N ASP A 181 -4.59 -22.28 -4.71
CA ASP A 181 -4.09 -22.32 -6.08
C ASP A 181 -2.53 -22.33 -6.15
N SER A 182 -1.85 -22.17 -5.00
CA SER A 182 -0.39 -22.01 -4.95
C SER A 182 0.38 -23.27 -5.29
N SER A 183 1.36 -23.08 -6.16
CA SER A 183 2.55 -23.93 -6.20
C SER A 183 3.40 -23.70 -4.94
N VAL A 184 4.23 -24.68 -4.59
CA VAL A 184 5.02 -24.72 -3.33
C VAL A 184 5.84 -23.46 -3.02
N LEU A 185 6.17 -22.64 -4.04
CA LEU A 185 7.03 -21.46 -3.92
C LEU A 185 6.36 -20.27 -3.22
N ASP A 186 5.05 -20.08 -3.40
CA ASP A 186 4.32 -18.93 -2.85
C ASP A 186 3.64 -19.25 -1.50
N GLY A 187 3.73 -20.48 -1.06
CA GLY A 187 3.01 -20.99 0.11
C GLY A 187 3.44 -20.34 1.43
N GLU A 188 4.72 -19.98 1.58
CA GLU A 188 5.23 -19.37 2.81
C GLU A 188 4.77 -17.91 2.95
N GLU A 189 4.88 -17.13 1.87
CA GLU A 189 4.43 -15.73 1.89
C GLU A 189 2.91 -15.62 2.07
N ALA A 190 2.15 -16.51 1.45
CA ALA A 190 0.71 -16.58 1.64
C ALA A 190 0.34 -16.95 3.09
N ARG A 191 1.09 -17.87 3.69
CA ARG A 191 0.91 -18.26 5.11
C ARG A 191 1.23 -17.11 6.04
N ARG A 192 2.31 -16.38 5.81
CA ARG A 192 2.66 -15.17 6.59
C ARG A 192 1.57 -14.09 6.46
N CYS A 193 1.02 -13.87 5.26
CA CYS A 193 -0.12 -12.96 5.07
C CYS A 193 -1.34 -13.42 5.88
N LEU A 194 -1.64 -14.72 5.87
CA LEU A 194 -2.73 -15.31 6.65
C LEU A 194 -2.53 -15.09 8.16
N ASP A 195 -1.34 -15.38 8.67
CA ASP A 195 -1.01 -15.22 10.08
C ASP A 195 -1.18 -13.75 10.52
N HIS A 196 -0.69 -12.80 9.72
CA HIS A 196 -0.88 -11.37 9.99
C HIS A 196 -2.35 -10.98 10.01
N LEU A 197 -3.16 -11.44 9.05
CA LEU A 197 -4.60 -11.15 9.04
C LEU A 197 -5.29 -11.71 10.28
N ILE A 198 -5.04 -12.97 10.63
CA ILE A 198 -5.64 -13.62 11.80
C ILE A 198 -5.30 -12.88 13.10
N MET A 199 -4.07 -12.37 13.24
CA MET A 199 -3.65 -11.60 14.41
C MET A 199 -4.42 -10.28 14.57
N PHE A 200 -4.90 -9.68 13.51
CA PHE A 200 -5.68 -8.44 13.56
C PHE A 200 -7.20 -8.66 13.46
N MET A 201 -7.67 -9.91 13.38
CA MET A 201 -9.09 -10.27 13.26
C MET A 201 -9.58 -11.04 14.49
N PRO A 202 -10.05 -10.39 15.57
CA PRO A 202 -10.60 -11.07 16.73
C PRO A 202 -11.88 -11.85 16.41
N LYS A 203 -12.63 -11.42 15.41
CA LYS A 203 -13.78 -12.12 14.85
C LYS A 203 -13.54 -12.42 13.39
N VAL A 204 -13.44 -13.69 13.05
CA VAL A 204 -13.14 -14.14 11.69
C VAL A 204 -14.44 -14.19 10.88
N HIS A 205 -14.59 -13.23 9.98
CA HIS A 205 -15.68 -13.16 8.99
C HIS A 205 -15.09 -13.11 7.59
N PHE A 206 -15.46 -14.05 6.74
CA PHE A 206 -15.03 -14.13 5.36
C PHE A 206 -16.03 -14.95 4.52
N LYS A 207 -16.07 -14.71 3.22
CA LYS A 207 -17.06 -15.28 2.30
C LYS A 207 -16.85 -16.79 2.08
N LEU A 208 -15.60 -17.24 1.99
CA LEU A 208 -15.25 -18.63 1.70
C LEU A 208 -15.45 -19.60 2.87
N LYS A 209 -15.98 -19.15 4.00
CA LYS A 209 -16.17 -19.99 5.19
C LYS A 209 -17.02 -21.25 4.90
N GLU A 210 -18.07 -21.13 4.08
CA GLU A 210 -18.89 -22.27 3.67
C GLU A 210 -18.14 -23.25 2.77
N VAL A 211 -17.21 -22.73 1.95
CA VAL A 211 -16.38 -23.55 1.06
C VAL A 211 -15.36 -24.36 1.85
N LEU A 212 -14.81 -23.77 2.93
CA LEU A 212 -13.93 -24.51 3.85
C LEU A 212 -14.61 -25.75 4.42
N GLY A 213 -15.89 -25.65 4.77
CA GLY A 213 -16.67 -26.76 5.32
C GLY A 213 -16.95 -27.88 4.32
N LYS A 214 -16.95 -27.61 3.01
CA LYS A 214 -17.23 -28.61 1.98
C LYS A 214 -16.05 -29.51 1.64
N THR A 215 -14.82 -29.03 1.84
CA THR A 215 -13.58 -29.76 1.50
C THR A 215 -12.57 -29.74 2.63
N PRO A 216 -12.91 -30.33 3.80
CA PRO A 216 -12.08 -30.26 5.01
C PRO A 216 -10.69 -30.86 4.82
N GLU A 217 -10.57 -31.96 4.09
CA GLU A 217 -9.29 -32.66 3.86
C GLU A 217 -8.27 -31.83 3.10
N VAL A 218 -8.75 -31.04 2.11
CA VAL A 218 -7.88 -30.16 1.33
C VAL A 218 -7.40 -29.01 2.19
N TRP A 219 -8.31 -28.38 2.94
CA TRP A 219 -7.98 -27.21 3.73
C TRP A 219 -7.16 -27.54 4.99
N SER A 220 -7.41 -28.67 5.65
CA SER A 220 -6.56 -29.10 6.78
C SER A 220 -5.12 -29.40 6.34
N LYS A 221 -4.93 -29.89 5.10
CA LYS A 221 -3.60 -30.10 4.53
C LYS A 221 -2.89 -28.79 4.16
N VAL A 222 -3.62 -27.82 3.61
CA VAL A 222 -3.09 -26.51 3.19
C VAL A 222 -2.82 -25.62 4.38
N LEU A 223 -3.75 -25.50 5.32
CA LEU A 223 -3.69 -24.57 6.44
C LEU A 223 -3.03 -25.17 7.69
N GLY A 224 -2.98 -26.49 7.78
CA GLY A 224 -2.71 -27.22 9.01
C GLY A 224 -3.99 -27.38 9.85
N GLU A 225 -4.02 -28.42 10.67
CA GLU A 225 -5.21 -28.84 11.42
C GLU A 225 -5.72 -27.77 12.40
N GLU A 226 -4.83 -27.10 13.12
CA GLU A 226 -5.20 -26.07 14.12
C GLU A 226 -5.81 -24.83 13.46
N THR A 227 -5.14 -24.29 12.44
CA THR A 227 -5.60 -23.10 11.70
C THR A 227 -6.93 -23.38 11.00
N TYR A 228 -7.06 -24.56 10.39
CA TYR A 228 -8.31 -24.98 9.76
C TYR A 228 -9.46 -25.00 10.76
N LYS A 229 -9.30 -25.69 11.92
CA LYS A 229 -10.35 -25.78 12.96
C LYS A 229 -10.75 -24.40 13.48
N TYR A 230 -9.77 -23.51 13.66
CA TYR A 230 -10.04 -22.14 14.08
C TYR A 230 -10.85 -21.37 13.03
N LEU A 231 -10.44 -21.36 11.76
CA LEU A 231 -11.16 -20.69 10.69
C LEU A 231 -12.55 -21.27 10.42
N ALA A 232 -12.70 -22.57 10.53
CA ALA A 232 -13.97 -23.26 10.45
C ALA A 232 -14.92 -22.96 11.66
N GLY A 233 -14.38 -22.39 12.73
CA GLY A 233 -15.12 -22.11 13.96
C GLY A 233 -15.35 -23.35 14.84
N GLN A 234 -14.54 -24.38 14.66
CA GLN A 234 -14.59 -25.64 15.43
C GLN A 234 -13.75 -25.61 16.69
N SER A 235 -12.79 -24.69 16.77
CA SER A 235 -11.93 -24.48 17.94
C SER A 235 -11.75 -22.98 18.22
N PRO A 236 -11.45 -22.61 19.49
CA PRO A 236 -11.04 -21.24 19.81
C PRO A 236 -9.72 -20.89 19.11
N ALA A 237 -9.37 -19.59 19.10
CA ALA A 237 -8.09 -19.13 18.60
C ALA A 237 -6.94 -19.81 19.38
N PRO A 238 -5.85 -20.21 18.70
CA PRO A 238 -4.64 -20.66 19.40
C PRO A 238 -4.16 -19.60 20.40
N LEU A 239 -3.61 -20.04 21.54
CA LEU A 239 -3.21 -19.13 22.62
C LEU A 239 -2.26 -18.02 22.15
N ALA A 240 -1.31 -18.34 21.28
CA ALA A 240 -0.39 -17.35 20.71
C ALA A 240 -1.12 -16.28 19.90
N VAL A 241 -2.13 -16.68 19.11
CA VAL A 241 -2.96 -15.76 18.31
C VAL A 241 -3.79 -14.87 19.22
N SER A 242 -4.51 -15.43 20.20
CA SER A 242 -5.36 -14.66 21.11
C SER A 242 -4.56 -13.69 21.99
N THR A 243 -3.37 -14.09 22.43
CA THR A 243 -2.45 -13.22 23.16
C THR A 243 -1.97 -12.07 22.29
N MET A 244 -1.55 -12.34 21.05
CA MET A 244 -1.10 -11.31 20.14
C MET A 244 -2.25 -10.36 19.75
N GLN A 245 -3.46 -10.87 19.53
CA GLN A 245 -4.64 -10.05 19.31
C GLN A 245 -4.88 -9.06 20.45
N THR A 246 -4.76 -9.54 21.70
CA THR A 246 -4.92 -8.69 22.89
C THR A 246 -3.83 -7.60 22.95
N ILE A 247 -2.58 -7.95 22.66
CA ILE A 247 -1.47 -7.01 22.63
C ILE A 247 -1.71 -5.95 21.53
N LEU A 248 -2.03 -6.37 20.33
CA LEU A 248 -2.23 -5.48 19.18
C LEU A 248 -3.39 -4.51 19.38
N GLN A 249 -4.45 -4.93 20.10
CA GLN A 249 -5.56 -4.05 20.46
C GLN A 249 -5.19 -2.92 21.43
N GLN A 250 -4.10 -3.10 22.19
CA GLN A 250 -3.60 -2.09 23.13
C GLN A 250 -2.60 -1.11 22.46
N LEU A 251 -2.08 -1.47 21.30
CA LEU A 251 -1.15 -0.62 20.58
C LEU A 251 -1.91 0.46 19.81
N SER A 252 -1.43 1.69 19.92
CA SER A 252 -1.96 2.78 19.10
C SER A 252 -1.52 2.61 17.64
N PRO A 253 -2.45 2.68 16.69
CA PRO A 253 -2.09 2.73 15.27
C PRO A 253 -1.11 3.86 14.93
N ASP A 254 -1.13 4.97 15.69
CA ASP A 254 -0.30 6.15 15.44
C ASP A 254 1.19 5.90 15.65
N THR A 255 1.54 4.97 16.53
CA THR A 255 2.93 4.63 16.85
C THR A 255 3.40 3.35 16.18
N PHE A 256 2.51 2.67 15.45
CA PHE A 256 2.88 1.45 14.73
C PHE A 256 3.78 1.79 13.50
N PRO A 257 4.85 1.05 13.17
CA PRO A 257 5.28 -0.23 13.79
C PRO A 257 6.25 -0.09 14.98
N ALA A 258 6.69 1.11 15.31
CA ALA A 258 7.67 1.32 16.38
C ALA A 258 7.22 0.73 17.73
N SER A 259 5.95 0.95 18.09
CA SER A 259 5.36 0.42 19.32
C SER A 259 5.45 -1.11 19.45
N LEU A 260 5.30 -1.83 18.32
CA LEU A 260 5.45 -3.28 18.30
C LEU A 260 6.92 -3.71 18.48
N SER A 261 7.85 -2.94 17.89
CA SER A 261 9.28 -3.20 18.02
C SER A 261 9.79 -3.00 19.45
N GLU A 262 9.21 -2.05 20.19
CA GLU A 262 9.57 -1.70 21.57
C GLU A 262 9.00 -2.65 22.62
N LEU A 263 8.06 -3.53 22.24
CA LEU A 263 7.49 -4.48 23.19
C LEU A 263 8.55 -5.38 23.82
N PRO A 264 8.50 -5.60 25.15
CA PRO A 264 9.43 -6.47 25.87
C PRO A 264 9.07 -7.95 25.71
N ILE A 265 8.84 -8.39 24.48
CA ILE A 265 8.57 -9.77 24.11
C ILE A 265 9.71 -10.33 23.27
N PRO A 266 9.99 -11.64 23.35
CA PRO A 266 11.01 -12.27 22.51
C PRO A 266 10.79 -11.99 21.03
N SER A 267 11.87 -11.79 20.28
CA SER A 267 11.81 -11.50 18.84
C SER A 267 11.12 -12.59 18.03
N CYS A 268 11.18 -13.84 18.48
CA CYS A 268 10.48 -14.97 17.85
C CYS A 268 8.94 -14.88 17.95
N LEU A 269 8.42 -14.09 18.88
CA LEU A 269 6.97 -13.83 19.02
C LEU A 269 6.51 -12.56 18.33
N LYS A 270 7.44 -11.72 17.87
CA LYS A 270 7.10 -10.55 17.06
C LYS A 270 6.79 -10.99 15.63
N PRO A 271 5.74 -10.45 15.00
CA PRO A 271 5.47 -10.73 13.60
C PRO A 271 6.70 -10.44 12.74
N LEU A 272 7.16 -11.44 11.99
CA LEU A 272 8.36 -11.34 11.15
C LEU A 272 8.14 -10.35 10.00
N GLY A 273 9.17 -9.56 9.68
CA GLY A 273 9.21 -8.74 8.47
C GLY A 273 8.89 -7.28 8.65
N LEU A 274 8.82 -6.77 9.89
CA LEU A 274 8.75 -5.32 10.09
C LEU A 274 10.04 -4.66 9.59
N PRO A 275 9.95 -3.54 8.85
CA PRO A 275 11.12 -2.76 8.47
C PRO A 275 11.85 -2.31 9.74
N VAL A 276 13.14 -2.62 9.81
CA VAL A 276 14.01 -2.14 10.89
C VAL A 276 14.02 -0.62 10.82
N SER A 277 13.77 0.04 11.95
CA SER A 277 13.81 1.48 12.05
C SER A 277 15.18 2.00 11.54
N PRO A 278 15.23 3.16 10.85
CA PRO A 278 16.49 3.76 10.41
C PRO A 278 17.53 3.96 11.53
N ARG A 279 17.08 3.98 12.79
CA ARG A 279 17.96 4.09 13.98
C ARG A 279 18.77 2.82 14.24
N ASP A 280 18.33 1.66 13.76
CA ASP A 280 19.03 0.37 14.00
C ASP A 280 20.07 0.09 12.92
N GLN A 281 20.01 0.74 11.75
CA GLN A 281 21.01 0.63 10.69
C GLN A 281 22.31 1.41 10.99
N GLN A 282 22.32 2.28 12.00
CA GLN A 282 23.51 3.04 12.42
C GLN A 282 24.31 2.35 13.54
N ARG A 283 23.92 1.16 13.98
CA ARG A 283 24.57 0.39 15.05
C ARG A 283 25.29 -0.89 14.59
N VAL A 284 25.45 -1.08 13.27
CA VAL A 284 26.25 -2.19 12.73
C VAL A 284 27.54 -1.65 12.09
#